data_d173570e4ee116372e6eea05721ea1f3
#
_entry.id   d173570e4ee116372e6eea05721ea1f3
#
_cell.length_a   1.000
_cell.length_b   1.000
_cell.length_c   1.000
_cell.angle_alpha   90.00
_cell.angle_beta   90.00
_cell.angle_gamma   90.00
#
_symmetry.space_group_name_H-M   'P 1'
#
loop_
_entity.id
_entity.type
_entity.pdbx_description
1 polymer ?
#
loop_
_entity_poly.entity_id
_entity_poly.type
_entity_poly.pdbx_seq_one_letter_code
_entity_poly.pdbx_strand_id
1 'polypeptide(L)'
;MIRNKFLFIYIISFTFLLSNTAFADKNLESLLAVLFTQTSAEMKATQLQTFQTATNLLDDALKDSSWTAIPNSSPKDKPPAIILDVDETVLDNSFYNARNIIDETNYPENWSDWVFEENAKKIPGSLEFLKIAQSYGIKIFYVTNRAAEYETATRNNLKKLNYPFDDDEDVLLMKGEKGWESSKESRRNLIAKNYRVLMIFGDNFIDFVEVSATSVSYTHLTLPTRRG
;
A
#
# COMPACT_ATOMS: atom_id res chain seq x y z
N MET A 1 -24.82 -65.72 9.59
CA MET A 1 -24.05 -64.72 10.36
C MET A 1 -22.85 -64.18 9.58
N ILE A 2 -22.90 -64.09 8.26
CA ILE A 2 -21.79 -63.61 7.39
C ILE A 2 -22.14 -62.30 6.64
N ARG A 3 -23.43 -61.86 6.64
CA ARG A 3 -23.91 -60.74 5.83
C ARG A 3 -23.59 -59.37 6.39
N ASN A 4 -23.26 -59.21 7.66
CA ASN A 4 -22.98 -57.90 8.29
C ASN A 4 -21.51 -57.47 8.29
N LYS A 5 -20.57 -58.33 7.97
CA LYS A 5 -19.14 -57.97 7.93
C LYS A 5 -18.76 -57.24 6.65
N PHE A 6 -19.44 -57.50 5.55
CA PHE A 6 -19.17 -56.81 4.27
C PHE A 6 -19.71 -55.38 4.23
N LEU A 7 -20.80 -55.09 4.95
CA LEU A 7 -21.38 -53.76 5.00
C LEU A 7 -20.50 -52.78 5.77
N PHE A 8 -19.79 -53.26 6.80
CA PHE A 8 -18.88 -52.47 7.60
C PHE A 8 -17.60 -52.04 6.83
N ILE A 9 -17.10 -52.90 5.95
CA ILE A 9 -15.91 -52.65 5.14
C ILE A 9 -16.24 -51.57 4.04
N TYR A 10 -17.43 -51.58 3.47
CA TYR A 10 -17.84 -50.58 2.49
C TYR A 10 -18.05 -49.19 3.10
N ILE A 11 -18.53 -49.10 4.34
CA ILE A 11 -18.71 -47.84 5.04
C ILE A 11 -17.35 -47.22 5.42
N ILE A 12 -16.38 -48.02 5.85
CA ILE A 12 -15.02 -47.54 6.17
C ILE A 12 -14.27 -47.10 4.90
N SER A 13 -14.44 -47.81 3.79
CA SER A 13 -13.83 -47.42 2.50
C SER A 13 -14.44 -46.15 1.92
N PHE A 14 -15.75 -45.92 2.13
CA PHE A 14 -16.42 -44.70 1.64
C PHE A 14 -16.11 -43.49 2.49
N THR A 15 -15.89 -43.63 3.79
CA THR A 15 -15.46 -42.52 4.67
C THR A 15 -14.01 -42.10 4.41
N PHE A 16 -13.14 -43.00 3.95
CA PHE A 16 -11.77 -42.68 3.58
C PHE A 16 -11.66 -41.95 2.24
N LEU A 17 -12.65 -42.08 1.37
CA LEU A 17 -12.73 -41.36 0.08
C LEU A 17 -13.32 -39.94 0.20
N LEU A 18 -13.98 -39.62 1.32
CA LEU A 18 -14.56 -38.28 1.57
C LEU A 18 -13.65 -37.36 2.39
N SER A 19 -12.49 -37.84 2.84
CA SER A 19 -11.53 -37.02 3.62
C SER A 19 -10.49 -36.31 2.75
N ASN A 20 -10.58 -36.37 1.42
CA ASN A 20 -9.94 -35.39 0.56
C ASN A 20 -10.81 -34.14 0.53
N THR A 21 -10.99 -33.50 1.69
CA THR A 21 -11.37 -32.09 1.72
C THR A 21 -10.32 -31.35 0.93
N ALA A 22 -10.71 -30.72 -0.14
CA ALA A 22 -9.87 -29.81 -0.87
C ALA A 22 -9.28 -28.83 0.13
N PHE A 23 -8.02 -29.03 0.50
CA PHE A 23 -7.21 -27.94 1.00
C PHE A 23 -7.20 -26.96 -0.15
N ALA A 24 -7.98 -25.89 -0.05
CA ALA A 24 -7.83 -24.76 -0.92
C ALA A 24 -6.34 -24.42 -0.84
N ASP A 25 -5.63 -24.60 -1.95
CA ASP A 25 -4.20 -24.36 -1.99
C ASP A 25 -4.03 -22.84 -1.78
N LYS A 26 -3.59 -22.45 -0.57
CA LYS A 26 -3.37 -21.05 -0.21
C LYS A 26 -2.45 -20.36 -1.23
N ASN A 27 -1.57 -21.14 -1.85
CA ASN A 27 -0.68 -20.65 -2.89
C ASN A 27 -1.44 -20.28 -4.16
N LEU A 28 -2.56 -20.96 -4.49
CA LEU A 28 -3.35 -20.66 -5.67
C LEU A 28 -4.07 -19.31 -5.55
N GLU A 29 -4.62 -18.98 -4.38
CA GLU A 29 -5.26 -17.68 -4.14
C GLU A 29 -4.23 -16.55 -4.25
N SER A 30 -3.08 -16.70 -3.61
CA SER A 30 -1.98 -15.75 -3.70
C SER A 30 -1.45 -15.62 -5.12
N LEU A 31 -1.36 -16.72 -5.87
CA LEU A 31 -0.93 -16.72 -7.27
C LEU A 31 -1.89 -15.90 -8.14
N LEU A 32 -3.21 -16.08 -7.99
CA LEU A 32 -4.19 -15.31 -8.75
C LEU A 32 -4.11 -13.82 -8.44
N ALA A 33 -3.90 -13.44 -7.18
CA ALA A 33 -3.72 -12.05 -6.78
C ALA A 33 -2.46 -11.44 -7.41
N VAL A 34 -1.33 -12.14 -7.36
CA VAL A 34 -0.06 -11.68 -7.96
C VAL A 34 -0.19 -11.57 -9.48
N LEU A 35 -0.76 -12.57 -10.15
CA LEU A 35 -0.99 -12.53 -11.60
C LEU A 35 -1.88 -11.34 -11.97
N PHE A 36 -2.95 -11.10 -11.22
CA PHE A 36 -3.82 -9.96 -11.45
C PHE A 36 -3.05 -8.64 -11.31
N THR A 37 -2.26 -8.49 -10.25
CA THR A 37 -1.47 -7.26 -10.02
C THR A 37 -0.46 -7.04 -11.14
N GLN A 38 0.27 -8.08 -11.58
CA GLN A 38 1.34 -7.94 -12.56
C GLN A 38 0.87 -7.86 -14.01
N THR A 39 -0.26 -8.48 -14.36
CA THR A 39 -0.65 -8.68 -15.76
C THR A 39 -1.98 -8.06 -16.15
N SER A 40 -2.84 -7.70 -15.19
CA SER A 40 -4.18 -7.17 -15.48
C SER A 40 -4.11 -5.76 -16.08
N ALA A 41 -4.76 -5.58 -17.20
CA ALA A 41 -4.97 -4.27 -17.79
C ALA A 41 -5.88 -3.38 -16.92
N GLU A 42 -6.84 -4.00 -16.22
CA GLU A 42 -7.77 -3.34 -15.31
C GLU A 42 -7.06 -2.74 -14.09
N MET A 43 -6.15 -3.51 -13.46
CA MET A 43 -5.34 -3.00 -12.35
C MET A 43 -4.51 -1.80 -12.80
N LYS A 44 -3.79 -1.94 -13.90
CA LYS A 44 -3.00 -0.84 -14.47
C LYS A 44 -3.85 0.37 -14.83
N ALA A 45 -5.02 0.16 -15.41
CA ALA A 45 -5.96 1.25 -15.75
C ALA A 45 -6.45 1.96 -14.50
N THR A 46 -6.79 1.24 -13.43
CA THR A 46 -7.21 1.80 -12.14
C THR A 46 -6.11 2.67 -11.52
N GLN A 47 -4.88 2.17 -11.49
CA GLN A 47 -3.73 2.91 -10.98
C GLN A 47 -3.50 4.21 -11.77
N LEU A 48 -3.46 4.12 -13.11
CA LEU A 48 -3.31 5.29 -13.98
C LEU A 48 -4.46 6.28 -13.79
N GLN A 49 -5.70 5.81 -13.73
CA GLN A 49 -6.89 6.65 -13.53
C GLN A 49 -6.85 7.39 -12.19
N THR A 50 -6.39 6.74 -11.12
CA THR A 50 -6.24 7.35 -9.79
C THR A 50 -5.31 8.55 -9.86
N PHE A 51 -4.10 8.37 -10.40
CA PHE A 51 -3.12 9.45 -10.49
C PHE A 51 -3.50 10.52 -11.52
N GLN A 52 -4.15 10.14 -12.63
CA GLN A 52 -4.67 11.10 -13.59
C GLN A 52 -5.79 11.97 -12.98
N THR A 53 -6.70 11.37 -12.22
CA THR A 53 -7.75 12.13 -11.51
C THR A 53 -7.14 13.08 -10.50
N ALA A 54 -6.14 12.65 -9.76
CA ALA A 54 -5.41 13.49 -8.83
C ALA A 54 -4.72 14.67 -9.55
N THR A 55 -4.09 14.42 -10.70
CA THR A 55 -3.48 15.46 -11.53
C THR A 55 -4.50 16.51 -11.93
N ASN A 56 -5.68 16.11 -12.38
CA ASN A 56 -6.74 17.00 -12.81
C ASN A 56 -7.30 17.87 -11.67
N LEU A 57 -7.17 17.41 -10.42
CA LEU A 57 -7.64 18.14 -9.23
C LEU A 57 -6.60 19.09 -8.63
N LEU A 58 -5.33 19.06 -9.08
CA LEU A 58 -4.25 19.85 -8.47
C LEU A 58 -4.52 21.35 -8.52
N ASP A 59 -4.97 21.86 -9.66
CA ASP A 59 -5.25 23.30 -9.84
C ASP A 59 -6.35 23.77 -8.89
N ASP A 60 -7.44 23.03 -8.75
CA ASP A 60 -8.54 23.36 -7.85
C ASP A 60 -8.11 23.26 -6.38
N ALA A 61 -7.36 22.21 -6.03
CA ALA A 61 -6.83 22.04 -4.70
C ALA A 61 -5.84 23.14 -4.30
N LEU A 62 -5.06 23.66 -5.25
CA LEU A 62 -4.13 24.75 -5.00
C LEU A 62 -4.86 26.08 -4.82
N LYS A 63 -5.88 26.38 -5.64
CA LYS A 63 -6.66 27.63 -5.62
C LYS A 63 -7.55 27.78 -4.39
N ASP A 64 -8.12 26.66 -3.92
CA ASP A 64 -8.97 26.66 -2.71
C ASP A 64 -8.11 26.59 -1.45
N SER A 65 -7.91 27.72 -0.79
CA SER A 65 -7.11 27.81 0.44
C SER A 65 -7.68 27.00 1.62
N SER A 66 -8.94 26.60 1.55
CA SER A 66 -9.61 25.74 2.55
C SER A 66 -9.45 24.26 2.26
N TRP A 67 -8.96 23.89 1.08
CA TRP A 67 -8.78 22.50 0.70
C TRP A 67 -7.72 21.81 1.56
N THR A 68 -8.12 20.75 2.25
CA THR A 68 -7.22 19.89 3.01
C THR A 68 -7.76 18.47 3.12
N ALA A 69 -6.88 17.48 3.03
CA ALA A 69 -7.19 16.07 3.23
C ALA A 69 -7.11 15.66 4.72
N ILE A 70 -6.61 16.54 5.61
CA ILE A 70 -6.52 16.26 7.05
C ILE A 70 -7.69 16.92 7.79
N PRO A 71 -8.60 16.13 8.38
CA PRO A 71 -9.70 16.66 9.17
C PRO A 71 -9.19 17.55 10.33
N ASN A 72 -9.93 18.60 10.63
CA ASN A 72 -9.66 19.52 11.75
C ASN A 72 -8.28 20.21 11.70
N SER A 73 -7.58 20.17 10.56
CA SER A 73 -6.38 20.97 10.39
C SER A 73 -6.72 22.41 10.02
N SER A 74 -5.80 23.34 10.32
CA SER A 74 -5.88 24.73 9.85
C SER A 74 -5.00 24.88 8.62
N PRO A 75 -5.56 24.81 7.39
CA PRO A 75 -4.78 24.77 6.16
C PRO A 75 -4.28 26.14 5.69
N LYS A 76 -4.89 27.22 6.18
CA LYS A 76 -4.63 28.60 5.71
C LYS A 76 -3.16 28.99 5.88
N ASP A 77 -2.63 29.65 4.85
CA ASP A 77 -1.28 30.22 4.80
C ASP A 77 -0.13 29.20 4.95
N LYS A 78 -0.42 27.90 4.81
CA LYS A 78 0.59 26.85 4.81
C LYS A 78 0.98 26.42 3.40
N PRO A 79 2.26 26.08 3.16
CA PRO A 79 2.71 25.55 1.88
C PRO A 79 2.00 24.22 1.58
N PRO A 80 1.72 23.93 0.31
CA PRO A 80 1.00 22.71 -0.09
C PRO A 80 1.91 21.48 0.03
N ALA A 81 1.30 20.36 0.43
CA ALA A 81 1.94 19.05 0.46
C ALA A 81 1.00 17.92 0.05
N ILE A 82 1.59 16.80 -0.32
CA ILE A 82 0.93 15.52 -0.58
C ILE A 82 1.57 14.46 0.30
N ILE A 83 0.76 13.56 0.85
CA ILE A 83 1.22 12.40 1.62
C ILE A 83 0.94 11.14 0.82
N LEU A 84 1.91 10.24 0.73
CA LEU A 84 1.75 8.92 0.11
C LEU A 84 2.26 7.84 1.05
N ASP A 85 1.56 6.70 1.07
CA ASP A 85 2.17 5.45 1.49
C ASP A 85 3.23 5.00 0.49
N VAL A 86 4.04 4.01 0.85
CA VAL A 86 5.12 3.51 0.00
C VAL A 86 4.73 2.20 -0.68
N ASP A 87 4.39 1.18 0.11
CA ASP A 87 4.13 -0.18 -0.39
C ASP A 87 2.78 -0.22 -1.10
N GLU A 88 2.73 -0.82 -2.28
CA GLU A 88 1.56 -0.92 -3.16
C GLU A 88 0.92 0.43 -3.53
N THR A 89 1.60 1.54 -3.17
CA THR A 89 1.16 2.92 -3.50
C THR A 89 2.12 3.62 -4.45
N VAL A 90 3.42 3.60 -4.17
CA VAL A 90 4.47 4.09 -5.08
C VAL A 90 5.45 2.99 -5.47
N LEU A 91 5.69 2.01 -4.60
CA LEU A 91 6.51 0.84 -4.86
C LEU A 91 5.66 -0.43 -4.98
N ASP A 92 5.90 -1.20 -6.03
CA ASP A 92 5.24 -2.48 -6.34
C ASP A 92 6.08 -3.64 -5.79
N ASN A 93 5.55 -4.32 -4.77
CA ASN A 93 6.17 -5.49 -4.15
C ASN A 93 5.61 -6.83 -4.68
N SER A 94 4.85 -6.83 -5.77
CA SER A 94 4.26 -8.06 -6.33
C SER A 94 5.32 -9.12 -6.68
N PHE A 95 6.56 -8.70 -6.98
CA PHE A 95 7.68 -9.62 -7.20
C PHE A 95 8.13 -10.34 -5.92
N TYR A 96 8.11 -9.67 -4.77
CA TYR A 96 8.29 -10.31 -3.46
C TYR A 96 7.19 -11.34 -3.21
N ASN A 97 5.95 -10.97 -3.43
CA ASN A 97 4.81 -11.87 -3.27
C ASN A 97 4.90 -13.09 -4.22
N ALA A 98 5.38 -12.89 -5.45
CA ALA A 98 5.63 -14.00 -6.38
C ALA A 98 6.73 -14.95 -5.89
N ARG A 99 7.82 -14.42 -5.32
CA ARG A 99 8.88 -15.26 -4.72
C ARG A 99 8.35 -16.09 -3.56
N ASN A 100 7.55 -15.49 -2.67
CA ASN A 100 6.95 -16.20 -1.54
C ASN A 100 6.10 -17.40 -1.98
N ILE A 101 5.39 -17.29 -3.12
CA ILE A 101 4.63 -18.41 -3.68
C ILE A 101 5.57 -19.53 -4.13
N ILE A 102 6.67 -19.18 -4.83
CA ILE A 102 7.65 -20.15 -5.34
C ILE A 102 8.40 -20.83 -4.20
N ASP A 103 8.77 -20.07 -3.17
CA ASP A 103 9.58 -20.52 -2.05
C ASP A 103 8.72 -21.10 -0.91
N GLU A 104 7.39 -21.14 -1.08
CA GLU A 104 6.40 -21.59 -0.09
C GLU A 104 6.52 -20.85 1.26
N THR A 105 6.91 -19.56 1.20
CA THR A 105 7.06 -18.68 2.35
C THR A 105 5.92 -17.66 2.43
N ASN A 106 5.86 -16.90 3.52
CA ASN A 106 4.87 -15.83 3.73
C ASN A 106 5.53 -14.62 4.38
N TYR A 107 4.92 -13.43 4.20
CA TYR A 107 5.32 -12.26 4.97
C TYR A 107 5.31 -12.57 6.49
N PRO A 108 6.35 -12.19 7.26
CA PRO A 108 7.47 -11.31 6.87
C PRO A 108 8.77 -12.05 6.43
N GLU A 109 8.72 -13.34 6.11
CA GLU A 109 9.90 -14.08 5.67
C GLU A 109 10.51 -13.43 4.42
N ASN A 110 11.84 -13.32 4.38
CA ASN A 110 12.60 -12.72 3.28
C ASN A 110 12.23 -11.25 2.94
N TRP A 111 11.41 -10.58 3.78
CA TRP A 111 11.04 -9.18 3.55
C TRP A 111 12.23 -8.24 3.64
N SER A 112 13.10 -8.45 4.62
CA SER A 112 14.33 -7.69 4.80
C SER A 112 15.22 -7.77 3.55
N ASP A 113 15.44 -8.98 3.05
CA ASP A 113 16.27 -9.21 1.86
C ASP A 113 15.68 -8.50 0.64
N TRP A 114 14.36 -8.62 0.43
CA TRP A 114 13.67 -7.91 -0.63
C TRP A 114 13.85 -6.39 -0.57
N VAL A 115 13.70 -5.79 0.61
CA VAL A 115 13.86 -4.35 0.78
C VAL A 115 15.29 -3.92 0.49
N PHE A 116 16.29 -4.68 0.97
CA PHE A 116 17.70 -4.37 0.73
C PHE A 116 18.15 -4.62 -0.73
N GLU A 117 17.40 -5.37 -1.54
CA GLU A 117 17.64 -5.44 -2.99
C GLU A 117 17.37 -4.10 -3.70
N GLU A 118 16.58 -3.19 -3.11
CA GLU A 118 16.22 -1.89 -3.69
C GLU A 118 15.67 -2.03 -5.12
N ASN A 119 14.88 -3.08 -5.38
CA ASN A 119 14.48 -3.48 -6.73
C ASN A 119 12.95 -3.46 -6.98
N ALA A 120 12.18 -2.96 -6.00
CA ALA A 120 10.75 -2.73 -6.18
C ALA A 120 10.52 -1.77 -7.36
N LYS A 121 9.49 -2.04 -8.15
CA LYS A 121 9.13 -1.25 -9.33
C LYS A 121 8.21 -0.09 -8.96
N LYS A 122 8.04 0.85 -9.86
CA LYS A 122 7.09 1.94 -9.67
C LYS A 122 5.66 1.48 -9.94
N ILE A 123 4.72 1.97 -9.15
CA ILE A 123 3.28 1.86 -9.45
C ILE A 123 2.95 2.78 -10.64
N PRO A 124 2.20 2.29 -11.65
CA PRO A 124 1.84 3.06 -12.84
C PRO A 124 1.14 4.39 -12.53
N GLY A 125 1.64 5.47 -13.13
CA GLY A 125 1.10 6.83 -12.99
C GLY A 125 1.61 7.61 -11.79
N SER A 126 2.14 6.96 -10.75
CA SER A 126 2.58 7.61 -9.52
C SER A 126 3.75 8.58 -9.74
N LEU A 127 4.78 8.18 -10.48
CA LEU A 127 5.95 9.01 -10.74
C LEU A 127 5.60 10.26 -11.55
N GLU A 128 4.81 10.07 -12.61
CA GLU A 128 4.39 11.14 -13.50
C GLU A 128 3.58 12.20 -12.74
N PHE A 129 2.62 11.76 -11.92
CA PHE A 129 1.84 12.63 -11.04
C PHE A 129 2.73 13.41 -10.06
N LEU A 130 3.65 12.72 -9.38
CA LEU A 130 4.49 13.36 -8.36
C LEU A 130 5.47 14.37 -8.95
N LYS A 131 5.97 14.14 -10.17
CA LYS A 131 6.78 15.14 -10.89
C LYS A 131 5.96 16.37 -11.25
N ILE A 132 4.71 16.21 -11.67
CA ILE A 132 3.80 17.33 -11.91
C ILE A 132 3.56 18.08 -10.59
N ALA A 133 3.20 17.39 -9.52
CA ALA A 133 2.98 18.01 -8.21
C ALA A 133 4.22 18.79 -7.75
N GLN A 134 5.43 18.22 -7.88
CA GLN A 134 6.68 18.89 -7.56
C GLN A 134 6.88 20.17 -8.40
N SER A 135 6.52 20.15 -9.69
CA SER A 135 6.63 21.33 -10.56
C SER A 135 5.72 22.48 -10.15
N TYR A 136 4.64 22.19 -9.42
CA TYR A 136 3.76 23.19 -8.78
C TYR A 136 4.27 23.66 -7.40
N GLY A 137 5.45 23.21 -6.97
CA GLY A 137 6.01 23.53 -5.66
C GLY A 137 5.35 22.79 -4.50
N ILE A 138 4.65 21.70 -4.78
CA ILE A 138 4.02 20.86 -3.76
C ILE A 138 5.08 19.95 -3.13
N LYS A 139 5.19 19.96 -1.79
CA LYS A 139 6.07 19.08 -1.04
C LYS A 139 5.50 17.67 -1.02
N ILE A 140 6.37 16.68 -1.22
CA ILE A 140 6.00 15.26 -1.22
C ILE A 140 6.50 14.59 0.05
N PHE A 141 5.61 13.95 0.80
CA PHE A 141 5.93 13.16 1.98
C PHE A 141 5.58 11.69 1.77
N TYR A 142 6.48 10.81 2.15
CA TYR A 142 6.26 9.37 2.17
C TYR A 142 6.07 8.92 3.63
N VAL A 143 4.91 8.33 3.94
CA VAL A 143 4.56 7.87 5.30
C VAL A 143 4.30 6.37 5.25
N THR A 144 5.27 5.58 5.69
CA THR A 144 5.24 4.12 5.52
C THR A 144 5.33 3.37 6.84
N ASN A 145 4.78 2.15 6.85
CA ASN A 145 4.96 1.21 7.96
C ASN A 145 6.17 0.28 7.77
N ARG A 146 7.02 0.54 6.78
CA ARG A 146 8.36 -0.05 6.79
C ARG A 146 9.08 0.38 8.06
N ALA A 147 9.83 -0.56 8.68
CA ALA A 147 10.61 -0.27 9.87
C ALA A 147 11.76 0.69 9.57
N ALA A 148 12.12 1.51 10.55
CA ALA A 148 13.18 2.52 10.43
C ALA A 148 14.54 1.94 9.96
N GLU A 149 14.84 0.69 10.26
CA GLU A 149 16.05 0.00 9.79
C GLU A 149 16.13 -0.11 8.25
N TYR A 150 15.02 0.01 7.56
CA TYR A 150 14.94 -0.02 6.09
C TYR A 150 15.00 1.37 5.44
N GLU A 151 15.26 2.43 6.21
CA GLU A 151 15.21 3.81 5.69
C GLU A 151 16.13 3.98 4.49
N THR A 152 17.41 3.64 4.64
CA THR A 152 18.39 3.82 3.57
C THR A 152 18.01 3.09 2.31
N ALA A 153 17.61 1.81 2.40
CA ALA A 153 17.22 1.01 1.25
C ALA A 153 15.94 1.54 0.58
N THR A 154 14.96 1.97 1.39
CA THR A 154 13.72 2.57 0.86
C THR A 154 13.99 3.87 0.12
N ARG A 155 14.80 4.75 0.71
CA ARG A 155 15.27 6.02 0.11
C ARG A 155 15.99 5.77 -1.21
N ASN A 156 16.92 4.83 -1.23
CA ASN A 156 17.68 4.47 -2.43
C ASN A 156 16.76 3.96 -3.54
N ASN A 157 15.81 3.07 -3.22
CA ASN A 157 14.86 2.55 -4.21
C ASN A 157 14.01 3.67 -4.82
N LEU A 158 13.48 4.59 -3.99
CA LEU A 158 12.72 5.74 -4.47
C LEU A 158 13.56 6.65 -5.37
N LYS A 159 14.78 7.00 -4.95
CA LYS A 159 15.72 7.82 -5.75
C LYS A 159 16.13 7.14 -7.05
N LYS A 160 16.41 5.84 -7.04
CA LYS A 160 16.74 5.04 -8.24
C LYS A 160 15.62 5.06 -9.27
N LEU A 161 14.36 5.15 -8.83
CA LEU A 161 13.18 5.29 -9.68
C LEU A 161 12.89 6.73 -10.08
N ASN A 162 13.70 7.70 -9.64
CA ASN A 162 13.57 9.14 -9.87
C ASN A 162 12.30 9.75 -9.26
N TYR A 163 11.82 9.21 -8.14
CA TYR A 163 10.77 9.86 -7.38
C TYR A 163 11.27 11.16 -6.76
N PRO A 164 10.42 12.21 -6.66
CA PRO A 164 10.76 13.43 -5.94
C PRO A 164 11.18 13.12 -4.51
N PHE A 165 12.33 13.62 -4.11
CA PHE A 165 12.87 13.42 -2.78
C PHE A 165 13.55 14.71 -2.31
N ASP A 166 13.37 15.07 -1.05
CA ASP A 166 14.05 16.20 -0.43
C ASP A 166 15.14 15.67 0.50
N ASP A 167 16.35 16.16 0.35
CA ASP A 167 17.48 15.77 1.20
C ASP A 167 17.69 16.75 2.36
N ASP A 168 17.08 17.95 2.30
CA ASP A 168 17.19 18.99 3.34
C ASP A 168 16.09 18.85 4.41
N GLU A 169 15.02 18.12 4.12
CA GLU A 169 13.92 17.86 5.04
C GLU A 169 13.60 16.35 5.11
N ASP A 170 13.28 15.87 6.30
CA ASP A 170 12.86 14.49 6.52
C ASP A 170 11.46 14.28 5.92
N VAL A 171 11.43 13.76 4.70
CA VAL A 171 10.21 13.49 3.93
C VAL A 171 9.83 12.01 3.89
N LEU A 172 10.62 11.12 4.51
CA LEU A 172 10.35 9.68 4.59
C LEU A 172 10.13 9.30 6.06
N LEU A 173 8.88 9.27 6.50
CA LEU A 173 8.50 9.05 7.88
C LEU A 173 8.14 7.57 8.08
N MET A 174 9.00 6.84 8.79
CA MET A 174 8.91 5.38 8.92
C MET A 174 8.38 4.94 10.28
N LYS A 175 7.87 3.72 10.35
CA LYS A 175 7.51 3.09 11.61
C LYS A 175 8.76 2.83 12.47
N GLY A 176 8.66 3.11 13.77
CA GLY A 176 9.75 2.94 14.74
C GLY A 176 10.60 4.18 14.94
N GLU A 177 10.62 5.14 14.00
CA GLU A 177 11.24 6.42 14.22
C GLU A 177 10.48 7.24 15.25
N LYS A 178 11.19 7.95 16.10
CA LYS A 178 10.58 8.87 17.10
C LYS A 178 9.44 8.20 17.91
N GLY A 179 9.46 6.86 18.03
CA GLY A 179 8.42 6.09 18.72
C GLY A 179 7.12 5.93 17.93
N TRP A 180 7.12 6.16 16.64
CA TRP A 180 5.93 5.96 15.80
C TRP A 180 5.56 4.50 15.64
N GLU A 181 4.31 4.21 15.93
CA GLU A 181 3.69 2.89 15.78
C GLU A 181 3.11 2.69 14.36
N SER A 182 2.32 1.62 14.18
CA SER A 182 1.69 1.32 12.88
C SER A 182 0.62 2.35 12.48
N SER A 183 0.00 3.05 13.45
CA SER A 183 -0.86 4.20 13.15
C SER A 183 -0.07 5.29 12.42
N LYS A 184 -0.63 5.79 11.32
CA LYS A 184 -0.03 6.88 10.56
C LYS A 184 -0.56 8.27 10.98
N GLU A 185 -1.51 8.33 11.90
CA GLU A 185 -2.18 9.59 12.29
C GLU A 185 -1.19 10.61 12.85
N SER A 186 -0.32 10.19 13.77
CA SER A 186 0.67 11.08 14.38
C SER A 186 1.62 11.69 13.35
N ARG A 187 2.05 10.91 12.35
CA ARG A 187 2.90 11.36 11.25
C ARG A 187 2.16 12.31 10.31
N ARG A 188 0.91 11.99 9.93
CA ARG A 188 0.05 12.88 9.14
C ARG A 188 -0.18 14.21 9.85
N ASN A 189 -0.49 14.17 11.13
CA ASN A 189 -0.71 15.37 11.96
C ASN A 189 0.57 16.19 12.12
N LEU A 190 1.74 15.55 12.21
CA LEU A 190 3.02 16.25 12.24
C LEU A 190 3.24 17.06 10.95
N ILE A 191 2.99 16.46 9.79
CA ILE A 191 3.07 17.15 8.49
C ILE A 191 2.05 18.29 8.43
N ALA A 192 0.82 18.05 8.87
CA ALA A 192 -0.25 19.05 8.85
C ALA A 192 -0.03 20.26 9.77
N LYS A 193 0.90 20.20 10.72
CA LYS A 193 1.31 21.36 11.52
C LYS A 193 1.95 22.44 10.65
N ASN A 194 2.76 22.05 9.69
CA ASN A 194 3.57 22.96 8.87
C ASN A 194 3.07 23.06 7.42
N TYR A 195 2.31 22.09 6.95
CA TYR A 195 1.87 22.00 5.55
C TYR A 195 0.36 21.90 5.43
N ARG A 196 -0.16 22.41 4.32
CA ARG A 196 -1.52 22.18 3.86
C ARG A 196 -1.53 20.90 3.03
N VAL A 197 -1.97 19.80 3.62
CA VAL A 197 -2.02 18.50 2.94
C VAL A 197 -3.18 18.49 1.95
N LEU A 198 -2.88 18.53 0.66
CA LEU A 198 -3.89 18.56 -0.40
C LEU A 198 -4.51 17.20 -0.64
N MET A 199 -3.70 16.14 -0.64
CA MET A 199 -4.12 14.78 -0.97
C MET A 199 -3.35 13.76 -0.14
N ILE A 200 -3.98 12.61 0.09
CA ILE A 200 -3.36 11.43 0.70
C ILE A 200 -3.58 10.25 -0.23
N PHE A 201 -2.55 9.43 -0.43
CA PHE A 201 -2.61 8.20 -1.21
C PHE A 201 -2.16 7.03 -0.36
N GLY A 202 -2.83 5.89 -0.55
CA GLY A 202 -2.52 4.63 0.11
C GLY A 202 -3.35 3.50 -0.49
N ASP A 203 -2.90 2.28 -0.32
CA ASP A 203 -3.61 1.07 -0.72
C ASP A 203 -4.48 0.53 0.42
N ASN A 204 -4.26 1.02 1.65
CA ASN A 204 -4.97 0.58 2.84
C ASN A 204 -5.78 1.71 3.48
N PHE A 205 -6.98 1.38 3.99
CA PHE A 205 -7.86 2.36 4.61
C PHE A 205 -7.23 3.07 5.83
N ILE A 206 -6.35 2.39 6.56
CA ILE A 206 -5.60 2.97 7.69
C ILE A 206 -4.63 4.08 7.29
N ASP A 207 -4.30 4.21 6.00
CA ASP A 207 -3.48 5.31 5.52
C ASP A 207 -4.19 6.66 5.61
N PHE A 208 -5.52 6.63 5.66
CA PHE A 208 -6.38 7.82 5.63
C PHE A 208 -6.98 8.16 6.99
N VAL A 209 -7.41 7.14 7.73
CA VAL A 209 -8.13 7.29 9.00
C VAL A 209 -7.72 6.22 10.00
N GLU A 210 -7.88 6.52 11.28
CA GLU A 210 -7.80 5.49 12.30
C GLU A 210 -9.06 4.63 12.29
N VAL A 211 -8.87 3.32 12.28
CA VAL A 211 -9.97 2.35 12.34
C VAL A 211 -9.87 1.56 13.63
N SER A 212 -11.02 1.28 14.23
CA SER A 212 -11.06 0.34 15.35
C SER A 212 -10.68 -1.06 14.87
N ALA A 213 -10.10 -1.85 15.76
CA ALA A 213 -9.59 -3.20 15.46
C ALA A 213 -10.63 -4.20 14.89
N THR A 214 -11.89 -3.78 14.76
CA THR A 214 -13.00 -4.59 14.22
C THR A 214 -13.30 -4.36 12.75
N SER A 215 -12.65 -3.39 12.09
CA SER A 215 -12.86 -3.15 10.68
C SER A 215 -11.80 -3.86 9.85
N VAL A 216 -12.25 -4.78 8.99
CA VAL A 216 -11.40 -5.39 7.96
C VAL A 216 -11.53 -4.55 6.70
N SER A 217 -10.42 -4.01 6.21
CA SER A 217 -10.40 -3.25 4.97
C SER A 217 -9.77 -4.09 3.86
N TYR A 218 -10.51 -4.30 2.80
CA TYR A 218 -9.99 -4.75 1.50
C TYR A 218 -9.96 -3.53 0.60
N THR A 219 -8.80 -2.88 0.50
CA THR A 219 -8.72 -1.64 -0.27
C THR A 219 -7.85 -1.80 -1.49
N HIS A 220 -8.36 -1.26 -2.58
CA HIS A 220 -7.61 -0.88 -3.76
C HIS A 220 -7.18 0.58 -3.62
N LEU A 221 -6.23 1.03 -4.44
CA LEU A 221 -5.83 2.44 -4.52
C LEU A 221 -7.06 3.35 -4.44
N THR A 222 -7.12 4.15 -3.40
CA THR A 222 -8.27 5.02 -3.15
C THR A 222 -8.02 6.40 -3.73
N LEU A 223 -9.11 6.98 -4.21
CA LEU A 223 -9.13 8.34 -4.75
C LEU A 223 -8.72 9.37 -3.69
N PRO A 224 -8.10 10.50 -4.08
CA PRO A 224 -7.85 11.61 -3.18
C PRO A 224 -9.16 12.03 -2.54
N THR A 225 -9.20 12.02 -1.21
CA THR A 225 -10.41 12.36 -0.47
C THR A 225 -10.46 13.84 -0.15
N ARG A 226 -11.40 14.55 -0.77
CA ARG A 226 -11.92 15.81 -0.24
C ARG A 226 -13.04 15.47 0.71
N ARG A 227 -13.01 15.96 1.94
CA ARG A 227 -14.22 16.08 2.76
C ARG A 227 -14.85 17.42 2.46
N GLY A 228 -16.12 17.37 2.01
CA GLY A 228 -17.00 18.51 1.97
C GLY A 228 -17.40 18.96 3.37
#